data_2ac872a08f02c6b1a3223c88c92862df
#
_entry.id   2ac872a08f02c6b1a3223c88c92862df
#
_cell.length_a   1.000
_cell.length_b   1.000
_cell.length_c   1.000
_cell.angle_alpha   90.00
_cell.angle_beta   90.00
_cell.angle_gamma   90.00
#
_symmetry.space_group_name_H-M   'P 1'
#
loop_
_entity.id
_entity.type
_entity.pdbx_description
1 polymer ?
#
loop_
_entity_poly.entity_id
_entity_poly.type
_entity_poly.pdbx_seq_one_letter_code
_entity_poly.pdbx_strand_id
1 'polypeptide(L)'
;VAELNAYMIPLTPREFQFQLTVEQMAEPGVTLFVARDEAGRAVGMGALKEHNADLGEVKRMYTLPEIRGQRAGAELLARIEDMARERGLKSLKLETGEAPGFEPAWRLYERGGFSQCGAFLDYPDSGYSRFYEKKLTQ
;
A
#
# COMPACT_ATOMS: atom_id res chain seq x y z
N VAL A 1 15.20 -9.16 15.50
CA VAL A 1 15.59 -7.86 14.96
C VAL A 1 15.06 -7.73 13.54
N ALA A 2 14.34 -6.68 13.34
CA ALA A 2 13.85 -6.42 12.00
C ALA A 2 15.02 -6.03 11.11
N GLU A 3 15.09 -6.69 9.98
CA GLU A 3 16.03 -6.32 8.97
C GLU A 3 15.45 -5.22 8.14
N LEU A 4 16.19 -4.16 7.97
CA LEU A 4 15.75 -3.05 7.16
C LEU A 4 16.39 -3.11 5.80
N ASN A 5 15.58 -3.21 4.77
CA ASN A 5 16.04 -3.11 3.39
C ASN A 5 15.66 -1.73 2.90
N ALA A 6 16.64 -0.90 2.67
CA ALA A 6 16.40 0.48 2.30
C ALA A 6 16.57 0.66 0.82
N TYR A 7 15.63 1.36 0.21
CA TYR A 7 15.66 1.64 -1.22
C TYR A 7 15.52 3.13 -1.43
N MET A 8 16.35 3.68 -2.30
CA MET A 8 16.18 5.04 -2.75
C MET A 8 15.38 5.02 -4.02
N ILE A 9 14.32 5.79 -4.05
CA ILE A 9 13.45 5.88 -5.22
C ILE A 9 13.73 7.20 -5.90
N PRO A 10 14.35 7.17 -7.09
CA PRO A 10 14.62 8.41 -7.80
C PRO A 10 13.33 9.02 -8.32
N LEU A 11 13.15 10.29 -8.05
CA LEU A 11 12.02 11.05 -8.52
C LEU A 11 12.53 12.17 -9.42
N THR A 12 11.62 12.85 -10.10
CA THR A 12 12.03 13.98 -10.93
C THR A 12 12.63 15.07 -10.05
N PRO A 13 13.43 15.98 -10.61
CA PRO A 13 14.11 16.98 -9.78
C PRO A 13 13.19 17.84 -8.94
N ARG A 14 11.94 17.99 -9.34
CA ARG A 14 10.99 18.80 -8.57
C ARG A 14 10.20 17.99 -7.58
N GLU A 15 10.38 16.69 -7.55
CA GLU A 15 9.62 15.84 -6.67
C GLU A 15 10.41 15.55 -5.42
N PHE A 16 9.66 15.24 -4.38
CA PHE A 16 10.22 14.84 -3.11
C PHE A 16 10.91 13.49 -3.24
N GLN A 17 12.13 13.39 -2.71
CA GLN A 17 12.85 12.12 -2.67
C GLN A 17 12.73 11.53 -1.28
N PHE A 18 12.45 10.25 -1.21
CA PHE A 18 12.34 9.57 0.07
C PHE A 18 12.88 8.16 -0.05
N GLN A 19 13.20 7.61 1.09
CA GLN A 19 13.74 6.27 1.20
C GLN A 19 12.65 5.33 1.67
N LEU A 20 12.49 4.21 0.99
CA LEU A 20 11.54 3.18 1.43
C LEU A 20 12.30 2.12 2.20
N THR A 21 11.75 1.73 3.33
CA THR A 21 12.30 0.67 4.14
C THR A 21 11.24 -0.40 4.33
N VAL A 22 11.71 -1.65 4.47
CA VAL A 22 10.83 -2.78 4.77
C VAL A 22 11.11 -3.20 6.19
N GLU A 23 10.06 -3.22 7.01
CA GLU A 23 10.18 -3.61 8.40
C GLU A 23 9.24 -4.77 8.67
N GLN A 24 9.72 -5.73 9.44
CA GLN A 24 8.89 -6.86 9.80
C GLN A 24 7.98 -6.48 10.95
N MET A 25 6.69 -6.74 10.78
CA MET A 25 5.74 -6.55 11.84
C MET A 25 5.82 -7.72 12.82
N ALA A 26 5.38 -7.48 14.05
CA ALA A 26 5.27 -8.57 15.01
C ALA A 26 4.22 -9.59 14.57
N GLU A 27 3.25 -9.16 13.80
CA GLU A 27 2.17 -10.01 13.35
C GLU A 27 2.63 -10.88 12.17
N PRO A 28 2.45 -12.20 12.23
CA PRO A 28 2.86 -13.08 11.14
C PRO A 28 2.13 -12.73 9.84
N GLY A 29 2.84 -12.84 8.73
CA GLY A 29 2.25 -12.60 7.43
C GLY A 29 2.08 -11.15 7.06
N VAL A 30 2.55 -10.22 7.89
CA VAL A 30 2.44 -8.79 7.61
C VAL A 30 3.81 -8.20 7.40
N THR A 31 3.98 -7.50 6.27
CA THR A 31 5.22 -6.78 5.95
C THR A 31 4.89 -5.31 5.85
N LEU A 32 5.60 -4.50 6.60
CA LEU A 32 5.38 -3.06 6.64
C LEU A 32 6.42 -2.33 5.80
N PHE A 33 5.94 -1.40 4.98
CA PHE A 33 6.79 -0.53 4.19
C PHE A 33 6.67 0.87 4.76
N VAL A 34 7.80 1.54 4.95
CA VAL A 34 7.82 2.90 5.50
C VAL A 34 8.58 3.80 4.54
N ALA A 35 7.98 4.92 4.20
CA ALA A 35 8.63 5.96 3.40
C ALA A 35 9.18 7.00 4.35
N ARG A 36 10.48 7.31 4.22
CA ARG A 36 11.14 8.28 5.09
C ARG A 36 11.73 9.40 4.24
N ASP A 37 11.70 10.61 4.77
CA ASP A 37 12.29 11.73 4.08
C ASP A 37 13.82 11.74 4.30
N GLU A 38 14.49 12.77 3.78
CA GLU A 38 15.94 12.83 3.85
C GLU A 38 16.45 12.95 5.29
N ALA A 39 15.61 13.47 6.19
CA ALA A 39 15.97 13.58 7.60
C ALA A 39 15.68 12.29 8.36
N GLY A 40 15.16 11.26 7.69
CA GLY A 40 14.82 10.01 8.34
C GLY A 40 13.45 9.97 8.97
N ARG A 41 12.64 11.00 8.79
CA ARG A 41 11.31 11.04 9.37
C ARG A 41 10.35 10.19 8.55
N ALA A 42 9.53 9.38 9.22
CA ALA A 42 8.53 8.58 8.54
C ALA A 42 7.45 9.51 7.99
N VAL A 43 7.21 9.45 6.69
CA VAL A 43 6.25 10.32 6.03
C VAL A 43 5.13 9.55 5.36
N GLY A 44 5.24 8.24 5.31
CA GLY A 44 4.18 7.39 4.77
C GLY A 44 4.42 5.96 5.13
N MET A 45 3.37 5.15 5.04
CA MET A 45 3.48 3.73 5.30
C MET A 45 2.41 2.96 4.56
N GLY A 46 2.65 1.67 4.41
CA GLY A 46 1.70 0.73 3.86
C GLY A 46 2.15 -0.67 4.20
N ALA A 47 1.23 -1.60 4.21
CA ALA A 47 1.54 -2.97 4.60
C ALA A 47 0.91 -3.97 3.65
N LEU A 48 1.59 -5.10 3.51
CA LEU A 48 1.07 -6.27 2.80
C LEU A 48 0.78 -7.34 3.84
N LYS A 49 -0.46 -7.79 3.88
CA LYS A 49 -0.84 -8.90 4.73
C LYS A 49 -1.17 -10.09 3.84
N GLU A 50 -0.47 -11.20 4.05
CA GLU A 50 -0.70 -12.40 3.27
C GLU A 50 -1.73 -13.26 3.99
N HIS A 51 -2.87 -13.48 3.37
CA HIS A 51 -3.95 -14.28 3.96
C HIS A 51 -3.81 -15.76 3.63
N ASN A 52 -3.32 -16.05 2.43
CA ASN A 52 -3.08 -17.43 1.99
C ASN A 52 -2.14 -17.36 0.79
N ALA A 53 -1.95 -18.49 0.12
CA ALA A 53 -1.00 -18.58 -0.98
C ALA A 53 -1.39 -17.70 -2.18
N ASP A 54 -2.65 -17.32 -2.27
CA ASP A 54 -3.16 -16.59 -3.43
C ASP A 54 -3.53 -15.14 -3.14
N LEU A 55 -3.90 -14.82 -1.90
CA LEU A 55 -4.50 -13.52 -1.59
C LEU A 55 -3.65 -12.71 -0.64
N GLY A 56 -3.32 -11.51 -1.06
CA GLY A 56 -2.73 -10.50 -0.20
C GLY A 56 -3.66 -9.33 -0.04
N GLU A 57 -3.52 -8.64 1.07
CA GLU A 57 -4.32 -7.45 1.37
C GLU A 57 -3.41 -6.27 1.61
N VAL A 58 -3.74 -5.15 0.96
CA VAL A 58 -3.05 -3.88 1.20
C VAL A 58 -3.68 -3.24 2.43
N LYS A 59 -2.86 -2.95 3.43
CA LYS A 59 -3.34 -2.39 4.69
C LYS A 59 -2.49 -1.22 5.11
N ARG A 60 -3.02 -0.42 6.01
CA ARG A 60 -2.27 0.65 6.70
C ARG A 60 -1.66 1.69 5.77
N MET A 61 -2.30 1.91 4.62
CA MET A 61 -1.83 2.94 3.70
C MET A 61 -2.09 4.31 4.29
N TYR A 62 -1.04 5.07 4.45
CA TYR A 62 -1.13 6.42 5.00
C TYR A 62 0.05 7.25 4.57
N THR A 63 -0.19 8.50 4.23
CA THR A 63 0.87 9.47 3.99
C THR A 63 0.51 10.75 4.74
N LEU A 64 1.55 11.45 5.21
CA LEU A 64 1.32 12.72 5.89
C LEU A 64 0.67 13.71 4.92
N PRO A 65 -0.25 14.55 5.40
CA PRO A 65 -0.92 15.51 4.50
C PRO A 65 0.05 16.41 3.76
N GLU A 66 1.14 16.82 4.40
CA GLU A 66 2.07 17.75 3.77
C GLU A 66 2.85 17.16 2.61
N ILE A 67 2.88 15.82 2.46
CA ILE A 67 3.57 15.21 1.33
C ILE A 67 2.62 14.58 0.33
N ARG A 68 1.32 14.75 0.53
CA ARG A 68 0.36 14.23 -0.46
C ARG A 68 0.58 14.96 -1.77
N GLY A 69 0.54 14.18 -2.86
CA GLY A 69 0.91 14.72 -4.15
C GLY A 69 2.37 14.54 -4.49
N GLN A 70 3.18 14.02 -3.54
CA GLN A 70 4.60 13.76 -3.77
C GLN A 70 4.84 12.33 -4.24
N ARG A 71 3.78 11.58 -4.56
CA ARG A 71 3.85 10.23 -5.08
C ARG A 71 4.29 9.17 -4.09
N ALA A 72 4.38 9.51 -2.79
CA ALA A 72 4.77 8.52 -1.80
C ALA A 72 3.79 7.37 -1.73
N GLY A 73 2.48 7.66 -1.80
CA GLY A 73 1.47 6.61 -1.77
C GLY A 73 1.58 5.68 -2.96
N ALA A 74 1.81 6.24 -4.15
CA ALA A 74 1.94 5.43 -5.36
C ALA A 74 3.18 4.53 -5.29
N GLU A 75 4.28 5.05 -4.76
CA GLU A 75 5.49 4.25 -4.63
C GLU A 75 5.35 3.15 -3.59
N LEU A 76 4.68 3.47 -2.47
CA LEU A 76 4.41 2.45 -1.46
C LEU A 76 3.54 1.33 -2.04
N LEU A 77 2.50 1.70 -2.78
CA LEU A 77 1.60 0.73 -3.38
C LEU A 77 2.35 -0.14 -4.40
N ALA A 78 3.22 0.48 -5.19
CA ALA A 78 4.01 -0.27 -6.18
C ALA A 78 4.95 -1.27 -5.50
N ARG A 79 5.57 -0.88 -4.38
CA ARG A 79 6.45 -1.80 -3.67
C ARG A 79 5.69 -2.96 -3.05
N ILE A 80 4.50 -2.68 -2.54
CA ILE A 80 3.64 -3.74 -2.00
C ILE A 80 3.28 -4.72 -3.10
N GLU A 81 2.92 -4.21 -4.27
CA GLU A 81 2.58 -5.07 -5.40
C GLU A 81 3.78 -5.90 -5.85
N ASP A 82 4.97 -5.29 -5.91
CA ASP A 82 6.17 -6.02 -6.31
C ASP A 82 6.43 -7.19 -5.37
N MET A 83 6.31 -6.96 -4.07
CA MET A 83 6.53 -8.03 -3.11
C MET A 83 5.47 -9.12 -3.24
N ALA A 84 4.22 -8.73 -3.46
CA ALA A 84 3.16 -9.71 -3.66
C ALA A 84 3.45 -10.60 -4.86
N ARG A 85 3.94 -10.01 -5.96
CA ARG A 85 4.30 -10.78 -7.13
C ARG A 85 5.47 -11.71 -6.87
N GLU A 86 6.48 -11.22 -6.16
CA GLU A 86 7.63 -12.04 -5.80
C GLU A 86 7.24 -13.25 -4.98
N ARG A 87 6.21 -13.10 -4.16
CA ARG A 87 5.74 -14.19 -3.30
C ARG A 87 4.69 -15.06 -3.95
N GLY A 88 4.39 -14.81 -5.22
CA GLY A 88 3.48 -15.65 -5.97
C GLY A 88 2.01 -15.44 -5.68
N LEU A 89 1.67 -14.34 -5.01
CA LEU A 89 0.27 -14.04 -4.75
C LEU A 89 -0.44 -13.72 -6.05
N LYS A 90 -1.68 -14.13 -6.15
CA LYS A 90 -2.45 -14.00 -7.40
C LYS A 90 -3.30 -12.75 -7.44
N SER A 91 -3.62 -12.19 -6.29
CA SER A 91 -4.41 -10.96 -6.25
C SER A 91 -4.13 -10.18 -5.00
N LEU A 92 -4.36 -8.88 -5.09
CA LEU A 92 -4.35 -7.97 -3.96
C LEU A 92 -5.74 -7.39 -3.80
N LYS A 93 -6.19 -7.27 -2.57
CA LYS A 93 -7.45 -6.61 -2.26
C LYS A 93 -7.24 -5.61 -1.15
N LEU A 94 -8.16 -4.67 -1.02
CA LEU A 94 -8.08 -3.69 0.05
C LEU A 94 -9.47 -3.16 0.38
N GLU A 95 -9.58 -2.61 1.59
CA GLU A 95 -10.77 -1.92 2.03
C GLU A 95 -10.40 -0.48 2.32
N THR A 96 -11.25 0.45 1.90
CA THR A 96 -11.06 1.86 2.18
C THR A 96 -12.43 2.46 2.50
N GLY A 97 -12.45 3.73 2.94
CA GLY A 97 -13.70 4.35 3.31
C GLY A 97 -14.54 4.79 2.13
N GLU A 98 -15.85 4.88 2.35
CA GLU A 98 -16.80 5.31 1.33
C GLU A 98 -17.08 6.80 1.40
N ALA A 99 -16.73 7.48 2.50
CA ALA A 99 -16.99 8.90 2.66
C ALA A 99 -16.19 9.75 1.67
N PRO A 100 -16.69 10.91 1.26
CA PRO A 100 -15.98 11.74 0.27
C PRO A 100 -14.55 12.10 0.62
N GLY A 101 -14.21 12.16 1.91
CA GLY A 101 -12.84 12.45 2.31
C GLY A 101 -11.84 11.40 1.87
N PHE A 102 -12.30 10.23 1.44
CA PHE A 102 -11.41 9.16 0.97
C PHE A 102 -11.17 9.21 -0.54
N GLU A 103 -11.69 10.21 -1.22
CA GLU A 103 -11.54 10.32 -2.67
C GLU A 103 -10.09 10.25 -3.14
N PRO A 104 -9.13 10.92 -2.48
CA PRO A 104 -7.73 10.79 -2.91
C PRO A 104 -7.23 9.36 -2.85
N ALA A 105 -7.67 8.57 -1.86
CA ALA A 105 -7.29 7.17 -1.76
C ALA A 105 -7.88 6.37 -2.91
N TRP A 106 -9.14 6.62 -3.26
CA TRP A 106 -9.75 5.93 -4.39
C TRP A 106 -8.96 6.16 -5.67
N ARG A 107 -8.56 7.41 -5.90
CA ARG A 107 -7.79 7.74 -7.10
C ARG A 107 -6.44 7.07 -7.11
N LEU A 108 -5.80 6.98 -5.94
CA LEU A 108 -4.52 6.31 -5.82
C LEU A 108 -4.65 4.85 -6.25
N TYR A 109 -5.65 4.15 -5.73
CA TYR A 109 -5.82 2.75 -6.04
C TYR A 109 -6.21 2.55 -7.50
N GLU A 110 -7.09 3.39 -8.02
CA GLU A 110 -7.52 3.27 -9.41
C GLU A 110 -6.36 3.51 -10.38
N ARG A 111 -5.52 4.50 -10.09
CA ARG A 111 -4.33 4.74 -10.91
C ARG A 111 -3.36 3.58 -10.82
N GLY A 112 -3.35 2.89 -9.71
CA GLY A 112 -2.49 1.71 -9.53
C GLY A 112 -3.05 0.46 -10.19
N GLY A 113 -4.18 0.55 -10.85
CA GLY A 113 -4.75 -0.58 -11.57
C GLY A 113 -5.76 -1.38 -10.77
N PHE A 114 -6.17 -0.89 -9.61
CA PHE A 114 -7.19 -1.57 -8.82
C PHE A 114 -8.58 -1.20 -9.34
N SER A 115 -9.49 -2.14 -9.27
CA SER A 115 -10.89 -1.95 -9.64
C SER A 115 -11.78 -2.20 -8.44
N GLN A 116 -12.87 -1.46 -8.37
CA GLN A 116 -13.81 -1.63 -7.27
C GLN A 116 -14.44 -3.02 -7.32
N CYS A 117 -14.58 -3.64 -6.16
CA CYS A 117 -15.14 -4.99 -6.05
C CYS A 117 -16.05 -5.06 -4.83
N GLY A 118 -16.62 -6.24 -4.59
CA GLY A 118 -17.46 -6.45 -3.42
C GLY A 118 -16.64 -6.75 -2.18
N ALA A 119 -17.33 -6.82 -1.04
CA ALA A 119 -16.70 -7.15 0.23
C ALA A 119 -16.02 -8.51 0.16
N PHE A 120 -14.92 -8.65 0.88
CA PHE A 120 -14.17 -9.89 0.88
C PHE A 120 -13.78 -10.26 2.32
N LEU A 121 -13.37 -11.51 2.48
CA LEU A 121 -13.04 -12.06 3.79
C LEU A 121 -14.21 -11.86 4.73
N ASP A 122 -13.93 -11.40 5.96
CA ASP A 122 -14.96 -11.20 6.96
C ASP A 122 -15.45 -9.76 7.03
N TYR A 123 -15.08 -8.92 6.08
CA TYR A 123 -15.50 -7.54 6.11
C TYR A 123 -16.99 -7.43 5.82
N PRO A 124 -17.74 -6.70 6.65
CA PRO A 124 -19.16 -6.51 6.38
C PRO A 124 -19.37 -5.56 5.21
N ASP A 125 -20.40 -5.84 4.43
CA ASP A 125 -20.81 -4.94 3.37
C ASP A 125 -21.75 -3.90 3.99
N SER A 126 -21.15 -2.97 4.70
CA SER A 126 -21.91 -2.04 5.54
C SER A 126 -22.36 -0.78 4.82
N GLY A 127 -21.83 -0.52 3.63
CA GLY A 127 -22.07 0.76 2.97
C GLY A 127 -21.15 1.86 3.42
N TYR A 128 -20.33 1.61 4.43
CA TYR A 128 -19.35 2.59 4.91
C TYR A 128 -17.95 2.33 4.38
N SER A 129 -17.77 1.22 3.68
CA SER A 129 -16.49 0.82 3.13
C SER A 129 -16.60 0.57 1.64
N ARG A 130 -15.51 0.82 0.95
CA ARG A 130 -15.36 0.52 -0.45
C ARG A 130 -14.23 -0.48 -0.60
N PHE A 131 -14.39 -1.43 -1.52
CA PHE A 131 -13.42 -2.50 -1.70
C PHE A 131 -12.84 -2.44 -3.10
N TYR A 132 -11.54 -2.71 -3.21
CA TYR A 132 -10.83 -2.73 -4.48
C TYR A 132 -10.01 -3.98 -4.61
N GLU A 133 -9.77 -4.40 -5.83
CA GLU A 133 -8.92 -5.56 -6.09
C GLU A 133 -8.07 -5.35 -7.32
N LYS A 134 -6.95 -6.03 -7.36
CA LYS A 134 -6.09 -6.07 -8.54
C LYS A 134 -5.58 -7.48 -8.70
N LYS A 135 -5.76 -8.04 -9.89
CA LYS A 135 -5.23 -9.37 -10.19
C LYS A 135 -3.79 -9.24 -10.61
N LEU A 136 -2.94 -10.12 -10.08
CA LEU A 136 -1.51 -10.07 -10.33
C LEU A 136 -1.05 -11.13 -11.32
N THR A 137 -1.89 -12.12 -11.58
CA THR A 137 -1.53 -13.18 -12.53
C THR A 137 -1.72 -12.69 -13.96
N GLN A 138 -0.93 -13.26 -14.82
CA GLN A 138 -1.02 -12.99 -16.25
C GLN A 138 -2.15 -13.77 -16.89
#